data_c7d9b545cdf342524fb3aa4b212e78a7
#
_entry.id   c7d9b545cdf342524fb3aa4b212e78a7
#
_cell.length_a   1.000
_cell.length_b   1.000
_cell.length_c   1.000
_cell.angle_alpha   90.00
_cell.angle_beta   90.00
_cell.angle_gamma   90.00
#
_symmetry.space_group_name_H-M   'P 1'
#
loop_
_entity.id
_entity.type
_entity.pdbx_description
1 polymer ?
#
loop_
_entity_poly.entity_id
_entity_poly.type
_entity_poly.pdbx_seq_one_letter_code
_entity_poly.pdbx_strand_id
1 'polypeptide(L)'
;MAFFMDPGAMFLGCLGPSEQKFLVTLIETAAKSGYTRFVEPCAGTFAMANLAVQNGFKPEQIETSDVNMMSTVLGYAITGQSLEPLEIHAQGFSDEELLDPATALYAQLYLRTSKNAGNDYFYQILTDLRLRREEHIESINRQIEVIKNLLGGM
;
A
#
# COMPACT_ATOMS: atom_id res chain seq x y z
N MET A 1 -17.88 -9.79 -4.55
CA MET A 1 -16.40 -9.82 -4.38
C MET A 1 -15.96 -8.38 -4.28
N ALA A 2 -15.42 -7.95 -3.15
CA ALA A 2 -15.04 -6.55 -2.98
C ALA A 2 -13.89 -6.24 -3.95
N PHE A 3 -14.10 -5.30 -4.86
CA PHE A 3 -13.16 -4.89 -5.92
C PHE A 3 -11.80 -4.42 -5.37
N PHE A 4 -11.74 -4.14 -4.07
CA PHE A 4 -10.57 -3.63 -3.35
C PHE A 4 -9.85 -4.67 -2.51
N MET A 5 -10.20 -5.95 -2.64
CA MET A 5 -9.55 -7.04 -1.90
C MET A 5 -8.21 -7.46 -2.52
N ASP A 6 -7.90 -6.99 -3.73
CA ASP A 6 -6.61 -7.22 -4.37
C ASP A 6 -5.74 -5.97 -4.21
N PRO A 7 -4.68 -6.00 -3.38
CA PRO A 7 -3.74 -4.89 -3.25
C PRO A 7 -3.18 -4.43 -4.60
N GLY A 8 -3.06 -5.33 -5.58
CA GLY A 8 -2.66 -5.00 -6.94
C GLY A 8 -3.65 -4.11 -7.69
N ALA A 9 -4.94 -4.11 -7.31
CA ALA A 9 -5.95 -3.25 -7.93
C ALA A 9 -5.84 -1.77 -7.52
N MET A 10 -5.21 -1.49 -6.39
CA MET A 10 -5.00 -0.12 -5.89
C MET A 10 -3.82 0.59 -6.58
N PHE A 11 -2.91 -0.16 -7.19
CA PHE A 11 -1.67 0.34 -7.76
C PHE A 11 -1.53 -0.08 -9.22
N LEU A 12 -1.06 0.86 -10.05
CA LEU A 12 -0.67 0.57 -11.43
C LEU A 12 0.75 -0.03 -11.38
N GLY A 13 0.88 -1.25 -11.83
CA GLY A 13 2.14 -1.97 -11.91
C GLY A 13 2.30 -3.01 -10.81
N CYS A 14 2.03 -4.25 -11.16
CA CYS A 14 2.35 -5.42 -10.35
C CYS A 14 3.52 -6.16 -11.00
N LEU A 15 4.41 -6.71 -10.20
CA LEU A 15 5.45 -7.60 -10.69
C LEU A 15 4.80 -8.88 -11.24
N GLY A 16 5.03 -9.15 -12.52
CA GLY A 16 4.60 -10.42 -13.14
C GLY A 16 5.39 -11.61 -12.57
N PRO A 17 4.86 -12.86 -12.69
CA PRO A 17 5.53 -14.03 -12.13
C PRO A 17 6.96 -14.27 -12.64
N SER A 18 7.23 -13.95 -13.91
CA SER A 18 8.57 -14.06 -14.51
C SER A 18 9.53 -13.02 -13.96
N GLU A 19 9.06 -11.78 -13.75
CA GLU A 19 9.83 -10.69 -13.15
C GLU A 19 10.16 -11.01 -11.69
N GLN A 20 9.18 -11.50 -10.92
CA GLN A 20 9.40 -11.93 -9.55
C GLN A 20 10.49 -13.00 -9.45
N LYS A 21 10.45 -14.01 -10.32
CA LYS A 21 11.46 -15.09 -10.33
C LYS A 21 12.87 -14.57 -10.62
N PHE A 22 13.00 -13.64 -11.56
CA PHE A 22 14.29 -12.99 -11.85
C PHE A 22 14.78 -12.16 -10.66
N LEU A 23 13.90 -11.35 -10.08
CA LEU A 23 14.22 -10.48 -8.96
C LEU A 23 14.60 -11.27 -7.70
N VAL A 24 13.93 -12.38 -7.40
CA VAL A 24 14.30 -13.27 -6.30
C VAL A 24 15.76 -13.71 -6.45
N THR A 25 16.16 -14.20 -7.63
CA THR A 25 17.55 -14.63 -7.88
C THR A 25 18.55 -13.49 -7.67
N LEU A 26 18.21 -12.28 -8.11
CA LEU A 26 19.07 -11.10 -7.97
C LEU A 26 19.21 -10.69 -6.50
N ILE A 27 18.08 -10.63 -5.77
CA ILE A 27 18.01 -10.26 -4.35
C ILE A 27 18.78 -11.26 -3.48
N GLU A 28 18.55 -12.57 -3.68
CA GLU A 28 19.31 -13.61 -2.97
C GLU A 28 20.82 -13.49 -3.21
N THR A 29 21.22 -13.25 -4.46
CA THR A 29 22.62 -13.10 -4.81
C THR A 29 23.23 -11.89 -4.11
N ALA A 30 22.52 -10.76 -4.09
CA ALA A 30 22.95 -9.57 -3.37
C ALA A 30 23.09 -9.82 -1.86
N ALA A 31 22.09 -10.41 -1.23
CA ALA A 31 22.13 -10.74 0.20
C ALA A 31 23.30 -11.67 0.55
N LYS A 32 23.51 -12.73 -0.25
CA LYS A 32 24.64 -13.67 -0.08
C LYS A 32 26.01 -13.03 -0.34
N SER A 33 26.06 -11.98 -1.16
CA SER A 33 27.29 -11.21 -1.45
C SER A 33 27.62 -10.15 -0.39
N GLY A 34 26.82 -10.07 0.68
CA GLY A 34 27.09 -9.20 1.82
C GLY A 34 26.62 -7.76 1.65
N TYR A 35 25.72 -7.49 0.70
CA TYR A 35 25.06 -6.18 0.64
C TYR A 35 24.19 -5.99 1.89
N THR A 36 24.30 -4.82 2.53
CA THR A 36 23.66 -4.52 3.80
C THR A 36 22.53 -3.49 3.69
N ARG A 37 22.21 -3.05 2.47
CA ARG A 37 21.18 -2.05 2.22
C ARG A 37 20.42 -2.40 0.95
N PHE A 38 19.10 -2.39 1.06
CA PHE A 38 18.17 -2.52 -0.06
C PHE A 38 17.36 -1.23 -0.17
N VAL A 39 17.31 -0.63 -1.36
CA VAL A 39 16.61 0.64 -1.60
C VAL A 39 15.55 0.44 -2.68
N GLU A 40 14.30 0.73 -2.35
CA GLU A 40 13.15 0.70 -3.25
C GLU A 40 12.58 2.12 -3.44
N PRO A 41 12.94 2.83 -4.53
CA PRO A 41 12.53 4.23 -4.72
C PRO A 41 11.09 4.41 -5.22
N CYS A 42 10.39 3.33 -5.56
CA CYS A 42 8.99 3.31 -6.00
C CYS A 42 8.27 2.16 -5.32
N ALA A 43 8.01 2.32 -4.02
CA ALA A 43 7.56 1.23 -3.15
C ALA A 43 6.19 0.63 -3.53
N GLY A 44 5.28 1.44 -4.07
CA GLY A 44 3.95 0.96 -4.46
C GLY A 44 3.23 0.23 -3.33
N THR A 45 3.09 -1.07 -3.45
CA THR A 45 2.52 -1.99 -2.43
C THR A 45 3.58 -2.68 -1.58
N PHE A 46 4.84 -2.23 -1.62
CA PHE A 46 5.98 -2.86 -0.93
C PHE A 46 6.30 -4.29 -1.39
N ALA A 47 5.93 -4.63 -2.63
CA ALA A 47 6.16 -5.97 -3.17
C ALA A 47 7.65 -6.33 -3.23
N MET A 48 8.50 -5.38 -3.62
CA MET A 48 9.96 -5.59 -3.67
C MET A 48 10.57 -5.66 -2.27
N ALA A 49 10.13 -4.79 -1.35
CA ALA A 49 10.54 -4.85 0.06
C ALA A 49 10.20 -6.21 0.67
N ASN A 50 8.98 -6.73 0.41
CA ASN A 50 8.57 -8.05 0.83
C ASN A 50 9.47 -9.17 0.23
N LEU A 51 9.75 -9.11 -1.07
CA LEU A 51 10.69 -10.06 -1.69
C LEU A 51 12.09 -9.97 -1.06
N ALA A 52 12.57 -8.77 -0.74
CA ALA A 52 13.87 -8.60 -0.10
C ALA A 52 13.92 -9.24 1.29
N VAL A 53 12.89 -9.05 2.13
CA VAL A 53 12.79 -9.71 3.44
C VAL A 53 12.77 -11.23 3.29
N GLN A 54 11.96 -11.76 2.39
CA GLN A 54 11.85 -13.21 2.16
C GLN A 54 13.14 -13.84 1.62
N ASN A 55 14.04 -13.05 1.01
CA ASN A 55 15.23 -13.53 0.34
C ASN A 55 16.55 -13.04 0.96
N GLY A 56 16.54 -12.72 2.26
CA GLY A 56 17.74 -12.62 3.07
C GLY A 56 18.13 -11.23 3.56
N PHE A 57 17.40 -10.17 3.19
CA PHE A 57 17.54 -8.87 3.83
C PHE A 57 16.72 -8.81 5.11
N LYS A 58 17.22 -8.12 6.13
CA LYS A 58 16.46 -7.82 7.34
C LYS A 58 15.63 -6.55 7.14
N PRO A 59 14.48 -6.39 7.82
CA PRO A 59 13.65 -5.18 7.70
C PRO A 59 14.42 -3.88 7.89
N GLU A 60 15.33 -3.81 8.86
CA GLU A 60 16.16 -2.63 9.15
C GLU A 60 17.20 -2.29 8.07
N GLN A 61 17.39 -3.15 7.09
CA GLN A 61 18.24 -2.93 5.94
C GLN A 61 17.49 -2.38 4.72
N ILE A 62 16.16 -2.24 4.83
CA ILE A 62 15.28 -1.86 3.73
C ILE A 62 14.89 -0.40 3.88
N GLU A 63 15.14 0.36 2.83
CA GLU A 63 14.71 1.74 2.70
C GLU A 63 13.74 1.84 1.53
N THR A 64 12.57 2.41 1.76
CA THR A 64 11.56 2.60 0.73
C THR A 64 11.19 4.07 0.61
N SER A 65 10.85 4.50 -0.59
CA SER A 65 10.26 5.81 -0.85
C SER A 65 9.25 5.73 -1.99
N ASP A 66 8.29 6.64 -2.00
CA ASP A 66 7.33 6.77 -3.10
C ASP A 66 6.79 8.20 -3.14
N VAL A 67 6.44 8.66 -4.33
CA VAL A 67 5.77 9.96 -4.53
C VAL A 67 4.25 9.85 -4.43
N ASN A 68 3.72 8.62 -4.38
CA ASN A 68 2.29 8.38 -4.27
C ASN A 68 1.86 8.43 -2.81
N MET A 69 0.90 9.31 -2.50
CA MET A 69 0.36 9.46 -1.15
C MET A 69 -0.18 8.14 -0.58
N MET A 70 -0.81 7.28 -1.40
CA MET A 70 -1.30 5.99 -0.94
C MET A 70 -0.16 5.09 -0.45
N SER A 71 0.94 5.02 -1.20
CA SER A 71 2.14 4.26 -0.80
C SER A 71 2.75 4.85 0.47
N THR A 72 2.79 6.18 0.58
CA THR A 72 3.31 6.86 1.77
C THR A 72 2.47 6.55 3.01
N VAL A 73 1.15 6.69 2.93
CA VAL A 73 0.23 6.35 4.04
C VAL A 73 0.36 4.87 4.41
N LEU A 74 0.44 3.97 3.43
CA LEU A 74 0.66 2.55 3.66
C LEU A 74 1.99 2.29 4.38
N GLY A 75 3.07 2.97 3.96
CA GLY A 75 4.38 2.89 4.60
C GLY A 75 4.35 3.28 6.08
N TYR A 76 3.70 4.39 6.41
CA TYR A 76 3.50 4.83 7.79
C TYR A 76 2.67 3.80 8.59
N ALA A 77 1.61 3.26 7.98
CA ALA A 77 0.75 2.26 8.62
C ALA A 77 1.52 0.97 8.98
N ILE A 78 2.31 0.42 8.04
CA ILE A 78 3.05 -0.83 8.28
C ILE A 78 4.22 -0.66 9.24
N THR A 79 4.80 0.54 9.34
CA THR A 79 5.87 0.87 10.30
C THR A 79 5.35 1.38 11.64
N GLY A 80 4.02 1.50 11.80
CA GLY A 80 3.40 1.98 13.04
C GLY A 80 3.65 3.45 13.34
N GLN A 81 4.00 4.25 12.33
CA GLN A 81 4.22 5.69 12.49
C GLN A 81 2.91 6.47 12.44
N SER A 82 2.85 7.60 13.17
CA SER A 82 1.71 8.52 13.10
C SER A 82 1.61 9.20 11.74
N LEU A 83 0.39 9.42 11.23
CA LEU A 83 0.15 10.17 10.01
C LEU A 83 0.15 11.70 10.21
N GLU A 84 0.20 12.19 11.44
CA GLU A 84 0.19 13.64 11.73
C GLU A 84 1.18 14.47 10.88
N PRO A 85 2.42 14.02 10.65
CA PRO A 85 3.38 14.79 9.85
C PRO A 85 3.00 14.91 8.37
N LEU A 86 2.06 14.12 7.88
CA LEU A 86 1.67 14.13 6.46
C LEU A 86 0.63 15.19 6.11
N GLU A 87 -0.01 15.83 7.11
CA GLU A 87 -1.03 16.89 6.91
C GLU A 87 -2.07 16.51 5.82
N ILE A 88 -2.69 15.34 5.94
CA ILE A 88 -3.61 14.80 4.94
C ILE A 88 -4.97 15.51 5.06
N HIS A 89 -5.46 16.10 3.96
CA HIS A 89 -6.78 16.70 3.88
C HIS A 89 -7.60 16.05 2.75
N ALA A 90 -8.85 15.71 3.02
CA ALA A 90 -9.77 15.12 2.04
C ALA A 90 -11.18 15.66 2.21
N GLN A 91 -11.79 16.14 1.14
CA GLN A 91 -13.17 16.65 1.18
C GLN A 91 -14.16 15.57 1.65
N GLY A 92 -14.96 15.89 2.66
CA GLY A 92 -15.94 14.97 3.23
C GLY A 92 -15.41 14.08 4.36
N PHE A 93 -14.18 14.34 4.81
CA PHE A 93 -13.55 13.68 5.96
C PHE A 93 -13.01 14.73 6.92
N SER A 94 -13.05 14.48 8.21
CA SER A 94 -12.36 15.31 9.20
C SER A 94 -10.87 14.99 9.25
N ASP A 95 -10.06 15.96 9.67
CA ASP A 95 -8.63 15.75 9.83
C ASP A 95 -8.33 14.64 10.88
N GLU A 96 -9.18 14.54 11.91
CA GLU A 96 -9.07 13.49 12.93
C GLU A 96 -9.33 12.08 12.36
N GLU A 97 -10.33 11.91 11.49
CA GLU A 97 -10.59 10.64 10.82
C GLU A 97 -9.43 10.23 9.91
N LEU A 98 -8.74 11.20 9.30
CA LEU A 98 -7.63 10.95 8.38
C LEU A 98 -6.31 10.60 9.10
N LEU A 99 -6.25 10.65 10.42
CA LEU A 99 -5.14 10.10 11.20
C LEU A 99 -5.18 8.57 11.25
N ASP A 100 -6.35 7.95 11.01
CA ASP A 100 -6.44 6.51 10.82
C ASP A 100 -6.00 6.10 9.42
N PRO A 101 -4.94 5.26 9.26
CA PRO A 101 -4.39 4.92 7.96
C PRO A 101 -5.40 4.27 7.00
N ALA A 102 -6.28 3.41 7.51
CA ALA A 102 -7.28 2.76 6.68
C ALA A 102 -8.31 3.76 6.14
N THR A 103 -8.72 4.72 6.97
CA THR A 103 -9.60 5.81 6.57
C THR A 103 -8.92 6.75 5.57
N ALA A 104 -7.64 7.08 5.77
CA ALA A 104 -6.88 7.92 4.84
C ALA A 104 -6.74 7.26 3.46
N LEU A 105 -6.46 5.95 3.41
CA LEU A 105 -6.43 5.17 2.16
C LEU A 105 -7.80 5.09 1.50
N TYR A 106 -8.85 4.85 2.28
CA TYR A 106 -10.22 4.85 1.78
C TYR A 106 -10.60 6.22 1.19
N ALA A 107 -10.28 7.32 1.86
CA ALA A 107 -10.56 8.67 1.39
C ALA A 107 -9.90 8.96 0.03
N GLN A 108 -8.64 8.57 -0.15
CA GLN A 108 -7.94 8.71 -1.43
C GLN A 108 -8.60 7.91 -2.55
N LEU A 109 -8.98 6.66 -2.25
CA LEU A 109 -9.69 5.80 -3.19
C LEU A 109 -11.03 6.41 -3.59
N TYR A 110 -11.81 6.87 -2.61
CA TYR A 110 -13.09 7.52 -2.81
C TYR A 110 -12.97 8.76 -3.70
N LEU A 111 -12.02 9.66 -3.40
CA LEU A 111 -11.80 10.87 -4.19
C LEU A 111 -11.32 10.56 -5.62
N ARG A 112 -10.45 9.57 -5.79
CA ARG A 112 -9.99 9.14 -7.11
C ARG A 112 -11.15 8.56 -7.93
N THR A 113 -12.00 7.74 -7.34
CA THR A 113 -13.17 7.17 -7.98
C THR A 113 -14.20 8.26 -8.34
N SER A 114 -14.43 9.21 -7.43
CA SER A 114 -15.39 10.30 -7.64
C SER A 114 -15.02 11.21 -8.83
N LYS A 115 -13.74 11.45 -9.06
CA LYS A 115 -13.25 12.22 -10.22
C LYS A 115 -13.57 11.55 -11.57
N ASN A 116 -13.80 10.25 -11.59
CA ASN A 116 -14.09 9.46 -12.77
C ASN A 116 -15.56 9.01 -12.85
N ALA A 117 -16.42 9.48 -11.96
CA ALA A 117 -17.82 9.04 -11.82
C ALA A 117 -18.74 9.41 -13.00
N GLY A 118 -18.25 10.14 -14.01
CA GLY A 118 -18.94 10.33 -15.29
C GLY A 118 -19.03 9.06 -16.15
N ASN A 119 -18.31 7.99 -15.79
CA ASN A 119 -18.41 6.67 -16.40
C ASN A 119 -19.25 5.75 -15.49
N ASP A 120 -20.19 5.01 -16.07
CA ASP A 120 -21.11 4.12 -15.34
C ASP A 120 -20.39 3.11 -14.45
N TYR A 121 -19.26 2.58 -14.88
CA TYR A 121 -18.44 1.67 -14.11
C TYR A 121 -17.91 2.31 -12.82
N PHE A 122 -17.31 3.50 -12.91
CA PHE A 122 -16.83 4.24 -11.74
C PHE A 122 -17.97 4.74 -10.85
N TYR A 123 -19.12 5.06 -11.45
CA TYR A 123 -20.31 5.45 -10.68
C TYR A 123 -20.84 4.30 -9.82
N GLN A 124 -20.86 3.07 -10.33
CA GLN A 124 -21.24 1.89 -9.55
C GLN A 124 -20.26 1.65 -8.38
N ILE A 125 -18.96 1.75 -8.63
CA ILE A 125 -17.93 1.62 -7.58
C ILE A 125 -18.11 2.72 -6.52
N LEU A 126 -18.33 3.96 -6.93
CA LEU A 126 -18.53 5.08 -6.01
C LEU A 126 -19.78 4.88 -5.15
N THR A 127 -20.84 4.32 -5.72
CA THR A 127 -22.07 3.98 -5.01
C THR A 127 -21.82 2.90 -3.95
N ASP A 128 -21.08 1.84 -4.30
CA ASP A 128 -20.69 0.79 -3.37
C ASP A 128 -19.80 1.34 -2.24
N LEU A 129 -18.80 2.15 -2.57
CA LEU A 129 -17.96 2.83 -1.58
C LEU A 129 -18.79 3.64 -0.57
N ARG A 130 -19.78 4.38 -1.04
CA ARG A 130 -20.67 5.19 -0.17
C ARG A 130 -21.53 4.34 0.74
N LEU A 131 -22.15 3.29 0.20
CA LEU A 131 -23.10 2.46 0.94
C LEU A 131 -22.41 1.55 1.96
N ARG A 132 -21.15 1.16 1.69
CA ARG A 132 -20.42 0.17 2.49
C ARG A 132 -19.10 0.72 3.03
N ARG A 133 -19.09 2.00 3.41
CA ARG A 133 -17.89 2.71 3.89
C ARG A 133 -17.12 1.91 4.93
N GLU A 134 -17.80 1.52 6.02
CA GLU A 134 -17.16 0.85 7.16
C GLU A 134 -16.58 -0.51 6.77
N GLU A 135 -17.29 -1.28 5.92
CA GLU A 135 -16.81 -2.57 5.44
C GLU A 135 -15.54 -2.41 4.58
N HIS A 136 -15.46 -1.34 3.77
CA HIS A 136 -14.27 -1.04 2.98
C HIS A 136 -13.09 -0.62 3.85
N ILE A 137 -13.31 0.23 4.85
CA ILE A 137 -12.26 0.64 5.81
C ILE A 137 -11.73 -0.58 6.58
N GLU A 138 -12.61 -1.45 7.09
CA GLU A 138 -12.20 -2.69 7.74
C GLU A 138 -11.41 -3.61 6.80
N SER A 139 -11.82 -3.70 5.53
CA SER A 139 -11.11 -4.50 4.52
C SER A 139 -9.70 -3.97 4.27
N ILE A 140 -9.54 -2.65 4.15
CA ILE A 140 -8.25 -1.99 4.01
C ILE A 140 -7.38 -2.27 5.25
N ASN A 141 -7.95 -2.15 6.43
CA ASN A 141 -7.22 -2.39 7.68
C ASN A 141 -6.69 -3.83 7.76
N ARG A 142 -7.51 -4.82 7.39
CA ARG A 142 -7.05 -6.22 7.30
C ARG A 142 -5.91 -6.40 6.30
N GLN A 143 -5.92 -5.67 5.17
CA GLN A 143 -4.84 -5.73 4.19
C GLN A 143 -3.54 -5.08 4.69
N ILE A 144 -3.63 -3.97 5.42
CA ILE A 144 -2.48 -3.36 6.10
C ILE A 144 -1.82 -4.39 7.03
N GLU A 145 -2.61 -5.08 7.85
CA GLU A 145 -2.10 -6.10 8.77
C GLU A 145 -1.46 -7.29 8.03
N VAL A 146 -2.03 -7.72 6.90
CA VAL A 146 -1.42 -8.77 6.07
C VAL A 146 -0.05 -8.33 5.56
N ILE A 147 0.07 -7.12 5.01
CA ILE A 147 1.33 -6.59 4.48
C ILE A 147 2.35 -6.44 5.62
N LYS A 148 1.94 -5.88 6.75
CA LYS A 148 2.76 -5.74 7.95
C LYS A 148 3.34 -7.08 8.43
N ASN A 149 2.51 -8.11 8.48
CA ASN A 149 2.95 -9.46 8.85
C ASN A 149 3.92 -10.07 7.83
N LEU A 150 3.69 -9.85 6.53
CA LEU A 150 4.60 -10.32 5.46
C LEU A 150 5.97 -9.65 5.55
N LEU A 151 6.04 -8.40 5.98
CA LEU A 151 7.29 -7.65 6.19
C LEU A 151 7.95 -7.92 7.54
N GLY A 152 7.46 -8.91 8.30
CA GLY A 152 8.07 -9.33 9.56
C GLY A 152 7.68 -8.48 10.76
N GLY A 153 6.59 -7.71 10.68
CA GLY A 153 6.12 -6.88 11.78
C GLY A 153 7.10 -5.77 12.13
N MET A 154 7.55 -5.03 11.09
CA MET A 154 8.44 -3.87 11.26
C MET A 154 7.88 -2.86 12.25
#